data_482008484554fa95d37a96c5a9f2e266
#
_entry.id   482008484554fa95d37a96c5a9f2e266
#
_cell.length_a   1.000
_cell.length_b   1.000
_cell.length_c   1.000
_cell.angle_alpha   90.00
_cell.angle_beta   90.00
_cell.angle_gamma   90.00
#
_symmetry.space_group_name_H-M   'P 1'
#
loop_
_entity.id
_entity.type
_entity.pdbx_description
1 polymer ?
#
loop_
_entity_poly.entity_id
_entity_poly.type
_entity_poly.pdbx_seq_one_letter_code
_entity_poly.pdbx_strand_id
1 'polypeptide(L)'
;MGTLLLLGPALGQAEESLALDQYTLAKGPIVIEGVKANASGLAYHAGRDSLFVVLDQPQRVVEIGFDGSLKRKIDLNKFKDTEGIVWLGDDHFAIVEEAKCNIVIAELEPGDGGVSWKKAEKLKLDIKVNSLNGIEGLAYDPVAKRFFAAREKASAAIFKVLPPPPNSEDKPTSILMTLAGRGLKDISGLHYDASSGRLLILSHESACVVEANKYGIEKSRLSLKGGRSGLKQTVLKAEG
;
A
#
# COMPACT_ATOMS: atom_id res chain seq x y z
N MET A 1 -12.89 -7.37 -55.23
CA MET A 1 -13.90 -7.33 -54.13
C MET A 1 -13.13 -7.47 -52.83
N GLY A 2 -12.85 -6.36 -52.17
CA GLY A 2 -12.17 -6.36 -50.87
C GLY A 2 -13.21 -6.31 -49.77
N THR A 3 -13.21 -7.31 -48.87
CA THR A 3 -14.08 -7.38 -47.70
C THR A 3 -13.42 -6.57 -46.60
N LEU A 4 -14.03 -5.44 -46.25
CA LEU A 4 -13.63 -4.61 -45.08
C LEU A 4 -14.17 -5.25 -43.80
N LEU A 5 -13.31 -5.86 -42.98
CA LEU A 5 -13.66 -6.33 -41.64
C LEU A 5 -13.66 -5.09 -40.71
N LEU A 6 -14.82 -4.58 -40.34
CA LEU A 6 -14.96 -3.64 -39.26
C LEU A 6 -14.88 -4.42 -37.94
N LEU A 7 -13.72 -4.44 -37.32
CA LEU A 7 -13.57 -4.82 -35.91
C LEU A 7 -14.15 -3.68 -35.05
N GLY A 8 -15.37 -3.85 -34.57
CA GLY A 8 -15.94 -2.99 -33.53
C GLY A 8 -15.07 -3.06 -32.27
N PRO A 9 -15.04 -1.99 -31.43
CA PRO A 9 -14.35 -2.05 -30.17
C PRO A 9 -14.95 -3.22 -29.36
N ALA A 10 -14.09 -4.13 -28.89
CA ALA A 10 -14.49 -5.10 -27.89
C ALA A 10 -15.11 -4.30 -26.72
N LEU A 11 -16.39 -4.52 -26.47
CA LEU A 11 -17.05 -4.02 -25.25
C LEU A 11 -16.24 -4.61 -24.09
N GLY A 12 -15.40 -3.76 -23.48
CA GLY A 12 -14.64 -4.15 -22.32
C GLY A 12 -15.63 -4.68 -21.29
N GLN A 13 -15.42 -5.92 -20.83
CA GLN A 13 -16.16 -6.43 -19.69
C GLN A 13 -16.09 -5.36 -18.61
N ALA A 14 -17.26 -4.95 -18.12
CA ALA A 14 -17.31 -4.02 -17.00
C ALA A 14 -16.52 -4.68 -15.88
N GLU A 15 -15.36 -4.09 -15.55
CA GLU A 15 -14.51 -4.58 -14.48
C GLU A 15 -15.37 -4.66 -13.21
N GLU A 16 -15.63 -5.87 -12.73
CA GLU A 16 -16.53 -6.12 -11.61
C GLU A 16 -15.96 -5.48 -10.34
N SER A 17 -16.81 -4.83 -9.54
CA SER A 17 -16.42 -4.26 -8.25
C SER A 17 -16.13 -5.38 -7.25
N LEU A 18 -15.19 -5.13 -6.35
CA LEU A 18 -14.95 -5.99 -5.17
C LEU A 18 -16.14 -5.93 -4.19
N ALA A 19 -17.07 -5.00 -4.39
CA ALA A 19 -18.26 -4.82 -3.57
C ALA A 19 -17.95 -4.70 -2.06
N LEU A 20 -17.03 -3.83 -1.68
CA LEU A 20 -16.55 -3.66 -0.30
C LEU A 20 -17.67 -3.36 0.70
N ASP A 21 -18.78 -2.78 0.25
CA ASP A 21 -19.99 -2.54 1.05
C ASP A 21 -20.69 -3.82 1.53
N GLN A 22 -20.38 -4.97 0.93
CA GLN A 22 -20.86 -6.28 1.33
C GLN A 22 -19.94 -6.98 2.36
N TYR A 23 -18.74 -6.44 2.60
CA TYR A 23 -17.80 -7.02 3.55
C TYR A 23 -18.21 -6.77 4.99
N THR A 24 -18.03 -7.77 5.82
CA THR A 24 -18.28 -7.69 7.26
C THR A 24 -17.09 -8.24 8.03
N LEU A 25 -16.96 -7.83 9.29
CA LEU A 25 -15.93 -8.34 10.18
C LEU A 25 -16.10 -9.85 10.41
N ALA A 26 -15.16 -10.63 9.92
CA ALA A 26 -15.17 -12.09 10.09
C ALA A 26 -14.66 -12.51 11.49
N LYS A 27 -13.69 -11.78 12.04
CA LYS A 27 -13.07 -12.05 13.35
C LYS A 27 -12.78 -10.72 14.05
N GLY A 28 -12.89 -10.69 15.36
CA GLY A 28 -12.58 -9.50 16.17
C GLY A 28 -11.10 -9.10 16.10
N PRO A 29 -10.75 -7.95 16.69
CA PRO A 29 -9.38 -7.46 16.65
C PRO A 29 -8.40 -8.50 17.18
N ILE A 30 -7.28 -8.66 16.47
CA ILE A 30 -6.20 -9.58 16.81
C ILE A 30 -5.02 -8.74 17.28
N VAL A 31 -4.51 -9.05 18.47
CA VAL A 31 -3.32 -8.39 19.01
C VAL A 31 -2.09 -8.97 18.31
N ILE A 32 -1.21 -8.09 17.84
CA ILE A 32 0.07 -8.50 17.26
C ILE A 32 1.06 -8.72 18.40
N GLU A 33 1.55 -9.95 18.53
CA GLU A 33 2.50 -10.32 19.57
C GLU A 33 3.81 -9.50 19.44
N GLY A 34 4.23 -8.89 20.55
CA GLY A 34 5.48 -8.12 20.60
C GLY A 34 5.44 -6.75 19.92
N VAL A 35 4.31 -6.33 19.38
CA VAL A 35 4.09 -4.98 18.83
C VAL A 35 3.14 -4.21 19.73
N LYS A 36 3.63 -3.11 20.34
CA LYS A 36 2.84 -2.29 21.27
C LYS A 36 2.30 -1.03 20.61
N ALA A 37 3.01 -0.48 19.65
CA ALA A 37 2.68 0.78 18.96
C ALA A 37 3.48 0.89 17.66
N ASN A 38 3.20 1.95 16.88
CA ASN A 38 3.94 2.39 15.69
C ASN A 38 3.94 1.34 14.56
N ALA A 39 2.86 0.56 14.45
CA ALA A 39 2.59 -0.21 13.24
C ALA A 39 2.08 0.76 12.18
N SER A 40 2.81 0.89 11.08
CA SER A 40 2.56 1.91 10.05
C SER A 40 2.13 1.33 8.71
N GLY A 41 2.52 0.10 8.39
CA GLY A 41 2.15 -0.53 7.13
C GLY A 41 2.06 -2.04 7.22
N LEU A 42 1.27 -2.65 6.32
CA LEU A 42 1.02 -4.09 6.28
C LEU A 42 1.15 -4.61 4.86
N ALA A 43 1.88 -5.72 4.68
CA ALA A 43 1.96 -6.45 3.42
C ALA A 43 1.67 -7.94 3.60
N TYR A 44 0.95 -8.55 2.67
CA TYR A 44 0.77 -9.98 2.62
C TYR A 44 1.83 -10.62 1.74
N HIS A 45 2.45 -11.68 2.24
CA HIS A 45 3.43 -12.49 1.51
C HIS A 45 2.83 -13.83 1.12
N ALA A 46 2.43 -13.97 -0.13
CA ALA A 46 1.70 -15.15 -0.60
C ALA A 46 2.51 -16.45 -0.46
N GLY A 47 3.82 -16.44 -0.73
CA GLY A 47 4.66 -17.63 -0.66
C GLY A 47 4.92 -18.15 0.77
N ARG A 48 4.75 -17.30 1.80
CA ARG A 48 4.92 -17.66 3.22
C ARG A 48 3.59 -17.78 3.96
N ASP A 49 2.50 -17.38 3.34
CA ASP A 49 1.18 -17.27 3.95
C ASP A 49 1.24 -16.53 5.30
N SER A 50 1.83 -15.34 5.26
CA SER A 50 2.09 -14.51 6.44
C SER A 50 1.97 -13.03 6.13
N LEU A 51 1.87 -12.22 7.18
CA LEU A 51 1.79 -10.77 7.12
C LEU A 51 3.10 -10.15 7.59
N PHE A 52 3.52 -9.09 6.90
CA PHE A 52 4.70 -8.30 7.25
C PHE A 52 4.24 -6.91 7.66
N VAL A 53 4.55 -6.52 8.89
CA VAL A 53 4.19 -5.21 9.46
C VAL A 53 5.44 -4.38 9.60
N VAL A 54 5.48 -3.21 8.96
CA VAL A 54 6.55 -2.24 9.18
C VAL A 54 6.23 -1.36 10.37
N LEU A 55 7.24 -1.08 11.18
CA LEU A 55 7.16 -0.21 12.35
C LEU A 55 8.03 1.02 12.14
N ASP A 56 7.52 2.21 12.50
CA ASP A 56 8.31 3.43 12.46
C ASP A 56 9.33 3.48 13.61
N GLN A 57 8.94 3.13 14.83
CA GLN A 57 9.85 3.16 16.00
C GLN A 57 9.67 1.94 16.91
N PRO A 58 10.72 1.11 17.06
CA PRO A 58 11.99 1.13 16.30
C PRO A 58 11.77 0.71 14.87
N GLN A 59 12.55 1.25 13.92
CA GLN A 59 12.47 0.89 12.50
C GLN A 59 12.74 -0.61 12.35
N ARG A 60 11.67 -1.34 12.04
CA ARG A 60 11.67 -2.81 12.01
C ARG A 60 10.55 -3.33 11.13
N VAL A 61 10.73 -4.48 10.55
CA VAL A 61 9.64 -5.29 10.02
C VAL A 61 9.43 -6.48 10.94
N VAL A 62 8.17 -6.81 11.23
CA VAL A 62 7.80 -8.04 11.92
C VAL A 62 6.98 -8.92 10.99
N GLU A 63 7.33 -10.18 10.89
CA GLU A 63 6.51 -11.20 10.22
C GLU A 63 5.60 -11.85 11.26
N ILE A 64 4.31 -11.92 10.95
CA ILE A 64 3.29 -12.47 11.84
C ILE A 64 2.38 -13.46 11.10
N GLY A 65 1.76 -14.35 11.87
CA GLY A 65 0.65 -15.17 11.40
C GLY A 65 -0.66 -14.38 11.34
N PHE A 66 -1.68 -14.93 10.68
CA PHE A 66 -3.04 -14.36 10.68
C PHE A 66 -3.74 -14.38 12.06
N ASP A 67 -3.17 -15.09 13.02
CA ASP A 67 -3.59 -15.09 14.41
C ASP A 67 -2.87 -14.05 15.27
N GLY A 68 -1.97 -13.25 14.67
CA GLY A 68 -1.16 -12.24 15.32
C GLY A 68 0.11 -12.79 15.99
N SER A 69 0.38 -14.10 15.90
CA SER A 69 1.58 -14.72 16.45
C SER A 69 2.84 -14.19 15.76
N LEU A 70 3.84 -13.82 16.54
CA LEU A 70 5.13 -13.34 16.01
C LEU A 70 5.94 -14.51 15.45
N LYS A 71 6.33 -14.43 14.18
CA LYS A 71 7.23 -15.39 13.52
C LYS A 71 8.68 -14.93 13.58
N ARG A 72 8.97 -13.67 13.21
CA ARG A 72 10.33 -13.10 13.26
C ARG A 72 10.33 -11.58 13.30
N LYS A 73 11.50 -11.02 13.66
CA LYS A 73 11.77 -9.58 13.65
C LYS A 73 12.97 -9.30 12.76
N ILE A 74 12.89 -8.24 11.96
CA ILE A 74 13.94 -7.82 11.03
C ILE A 74 14.22 -6.35 11.29
N ASP A 75 15.40 -6.03 11.82
CA ASP A 75 15.78 -4.64 12.08
C ASP A 75 16.12 -3.89 10.79
N LEU A 76 15.58 -2.68 10.64
CA LEU A 76 15.83 -1.79 9.51
C LEU A 76 16.93 -0.79 9.88
N ASN A 77 18.21 -1.20 9.66
CA ASN A 77 19.37 -0.43 10.07
C ASN A 77 19.54 0.85 9.24
N LYS A 78 19.41 2.01 9.88
CA LYS A 78 19.51 3.38 9.31
C LYS A 78 18.35 3.79 8.40
N PHE A 79 17.29 3.04 8.34
CA PHE A 79 16.01 3.53 7.85
C PHE A 79 15.47 4.59 8.79
N LYS A 80 14.60 5.44 8.30
CA LYS A 80 13.98 6.50 9.09
C LYS A 80 12.55 6.72 8.59
N ASP A 81 11.64 6.89 9.55
CA ASP A 81 10.29 7.32 9.23
C ASP A 81 9.64 6.35 8.24
N THR A 82 9.60 5.09 8.64
CA THR A 82 9.13 3.98 7.79
C THR A 82 7.62 3.81 7.93
N GLU A 83 6.90 3.94 6.80
CA GLU A 83 5.45 3.92 6.75
C GLU A 83 4.91 2.77 5.89
N GLY A 84 4.60 2.98 4.65
CA GLY A 84 4.06 1.93 3.79
C GLY A 84 5.06 0.81 3.47
N ILE A 85 4.57 -0.42 3.37
CA ILE A 85 5.34 -1.60 2.93
C ILE A 85 4.53 -2.38 1.89
N VAL A 86 5.20 -2.91 0.87
CA VAL A 86 4.58 -3.81 -0.11
C VAL A 86 5.53 -4.93 -0.52
N TRP A 87 4.99 -6.12 -0.71
CA TRP A 87 5.73 -7.27 -1.22
C TRP A 87 5.86 -7.20 -2.75
N LEU A 88 7.06 -7.47 -3.27
CA LEU A 88 7.39 -7.40 -4.70
C LEU A 88 7.57 -8.78 -5.36
N GLY A 89 7.64 -9.83 -4.58
CA GLY A 89 7.97 -11.20 -4.97
C GLY A 89 9.17 -11.72 -4.21
N ASP A 90 9.29 -13.04 -4.09
CA ASP A 90 10.32 -13.71 -3.29
C ASP A 90 10.49 -13.04 -1.92
N ASP A 91 11.70 -12.71 -1.49
CA ASP A 91 11.95 -11.98 -0.25
C ASP A 91 12.13 -10.45 -0.45
N HIS A 92 11.74 -9.92 -1.62
CA HIS A 92 11.86 -8.50 -1.93
C HIS A 92 10.64 -7.70 -1.48
N PHE A 93 10.91 -6.59 -0.81
CA PHE A 93 9.91 -5.64 -0.35
C PHE A 93 10.31 -4.22 -0.70
N ALA A 94 9.30 -3.38 -0.88
CA ALA A 94 9.48 -1.95 -0.96
C ALA A 94 8.91 -1.29 0.29
N ILE A 95 9.65 -0.37 0.89
CA ILE A 95 9.29 0.36 2.11
C ILE A 95 9.40 1.85 1.83
N VAL A 96 8.41 2.62 2.26
CA VAL A 96 8.45 4.08 2.19
C VAL A 96 9.22 4.65 3.36
N GLU A 97 10.10 5.61 3.09
CA GLU A 97 10.62 6.58 4.06
C GLU A 97 9.88 7.92 3.85
N GLU A 98 8.95 8.24 4.74
CA GLU A 98 7.99 9.35 4.62
C GLU A 98 8.66 10.70 4.35
N ALA A 99 9.37 11.22 5.34
CA ALA A 99 9.99 12.55 5.27
C ALA A 99 11.05 12.68 4.18
N LYS A 100 11.69 11.60 3.78
CA LYS A 100 12.67 11.59 2.70
C LYS A 100 12.04 11.41 1.32
N CYS A 101 10.77 11.05 1.26
CA CYS A 101 10.08 10.76 0.01
C CYS A 101 10.84 9.73 -0.85
N ASN A 102 11.27 8.64 -0.23
CA ASN A 102 11.96 7.52 -0.86
C ASN A 102 11.10 6.27 -0.84
N ILE A 103 11.17 5.46 -1.88
CA ILE A 103 10.85 4.04 -1.84
C ILE A 103 12.19 3.30 -1.73
N VAL A 104 12.35 2.50 -0.68
CA VAL A 104 13.57 1.71 -0.44
C VAL A 104 13.24 0.24 -0.73
N ILE A 105 13.89 -0.33 -1.74
CA ILE A 105 13.71 -1.74 -2.11
C ILE A 105 14.78 -2.55 -1.40
N ALA A 106 14.36 -3.54 -0.64
CA ALA A 106 15.21 -4.35 0.20
C ALA A 106 14.77 -5.81 0.19
N GLU A 107 15.73 -6.70 0.34
CA GLU A 107 15.52 -8.12 0.54
C GLU A 107 15.43 -8.41 2.04
N LEU A 108 14.31 -9.03 2.45
CA LEU A 108 14.02 -9.39 3.83
C LEU A 108 14.20 -10.90 4.04
N GLU A 109 15.42 -11.38 3.77
CA GLU A 109 15.77 -12.81 3.90
C GLU A 109 15.51 -13.38 5.30
N PRO A 110 15.25 -14.70 5.41
CA PRO A 110 15.25 -15.40 6.69
C PRO A 110 16.63 -15.35 7.33
N GLY A 111 16.72 -14.80 8.54
CA GLY A 111 17.96 -14.72 9.31
C GLY A 111 17.90 -13.62 10.37
N ASP A 112 18.87 -13.61 11.28
CA ASP A 112 18.93 -12.64 12.39
C ASP A 112 19.64 -11.33 12.02
N GLY A 113 20.07 -11.18 10.77
CA GLY A 113 20.73 -9.99 10.28
C GLY A 113 19.71 -8.95 9.81
N GLY A 114 19.70 -7.77 10.43
CA GLY A 114 18.87 -6.65 9.96
C GLY A 114 19.26 -6.16 8.57
N VAL A 115 18.34 -5.49 7.91
CA VAL A 115 18.54 -4.90 6.58
C VAL A 115 19.27 -3.57 6.67
N SER A 116 20.31 -3.41 5.85
CA SER A 116 21.08 -2.16 5.80
C SER A 116 20.56 -1.21 4.73
N TRP A 117 20.12 -0.02 5.13
CA TRP A 117 19.71 1.04 4.21
C TRP A 117 20.78 1.39 3.16
N LYS A 118 22.07 1.28 3.50
CA LYS A 118 23.15 1.59 2.56
C LYS A 118 23.22 0.63 1.38
N LYS A 119 22.84 -0.64 1.59
CA LYS A 119 22.88 -1.70 0.57
C LYS A 119 21.60 -1.77 -0.25
N ALA A 120 20.49 -1.25 0.26
CA ALA A 120 19.20 -1.27 -0.41
C ALA A 120 19.18 -0.31 -1.61
N GLU A 121 18.38 -0.62 -2.63
CA GLU A 121 18.06 0.28 -3.72
C GLU A 121 17.12 1.40 -3.25
N LYS A 122 17.26 2.61 -3.79
CA LYS A 122 16.45 3.76 -3.42
C LYS A 122 15.88 4.45 -4.65
N LEU A 123 14.58 4.57 -4.69
CA LEU A 123 13.85 5.38 -5.67
C LEU A 123 13.45 6.70 -5.01
N LYS A 124 14.18 7.78 -5.31
CA LYS A 124 13.84 9.12 -4.82
C LYS A 124 12.69 9.67 -5.63
N LEU A 125 11.55 9.89 -4.98
CA LEU A 125 10.36 10.41 -5.63
C LEU A 125 10.45 11.93 -5.80
N ASP A 126 10.03 12.42 -6.96
CA ASP A 126 9.87 13.86 -7.21
C ASP A 126 8.43 14.29 -6.85
N ILE A 127 8.09 14.12 -5.58
CA ILE A 127 6.80 14.50 -5.02
C ILE A 127 7.06 15.56 -3.95
N LYS A 128 6.35 16.69 -4.04
CA LYS A 128 6.47 17.74 -3.02
C LYS A 128 5.82 17.26 -1.72
N VAL A 129 6.65 17.11 -0.71
CA VAL A 129 6.27 16.77 0.66
C VAL A 129 6.81 17.83 1.62
N ASN A 130 6.26 17.90 2.82
CA ASN A 130 6.78 18.71 3.92
C ASN A 130 6.60 17.89 5.21
N SER A 131 7.06 18.42 6.33
CA SER A 131 7.01 17.74 7.63
C SER A 131 5.61 17.34 8.14
N LEU A 132 4.55 17.74 7.44
CA LEU A 132 3.16 17.45 7.79
C LEU A 132 2.44 16.60 6.73
N ASN A 133 3.10 16.29 5.62
CA ASN A 133 2.47 15.70 4.44
C ASN A 133 3.44 14.77 3.72
N GLY A 134 3.88 13.72 4.37
CA GLY A 134 4.75 12.72 3.78
C GLY A 134 4.03 11.71 2.89
N ILE A 135 4.77 10.73 2.45
CA ILE A 135 4.24 9.58 1.72
C ILE A 135 4.01 8.46 2.73
N GLU A 136 2.75 8.09 2.97
CA GLU A 136 2.38 7.02 3.90
C GLU A 136 2.00 5.71 3.21
N GLY A 137 1.08 5.78 2.25
CA GLY A 137 0.61 4.58 1.57
C GLY A 137 1.50 4.16 0.39
N LEU A 138 1.73 2.86 0.26
CA LEU A 138 2.45 2.26 -0.87
C LEU A 138 1.71 1.03 -1.38
N ALA A 139 1.55 0.93 -2.71
CA ALA A 139 1.05 -0.27 -3.37
C ALA A 139 1.86 -0.56 -4.64
N TYR A 140 1.80 -1.79 -5.14
CA TYR A 140 2.56 -2.23 -6.30
C TYR A 140 1.69 -3.00 -7.30
N ASP A 141 1.78 -2.61 -8.55
CA ASP A 141 1.20 -3.32 -9.69
C ASP A 141 2.29 -4.20 -10.32
N PRO A 142 2.26 -5.53 -10.08
CA PRO A 142 3.31 -6.43 -10.54
C PRO A 142 3.31 -6.63 -12.06
N VAL A 143 2.17 -6.40 -12.72
CA VAL A 143 2.05 -6.54 -14.18
C VAL A 143 2.67 -5.35 -14.88
N ALA A 144 2.31 -4.14 -14.46
CA ALA A 144 2.86 -2.91 -15.05
C ALA A 144 4.19 -2.48 -14.40
N LYS A 145 4.69 -3.21 -13.40
CA LYS A 145 5.93 -2.93 -12.66
C LYS A 145 6.02 -1.47 -12.18
N ARG A 146 4.94 -0.99 -11.56
CA ARG A 146 4.85 0.40 -11.08
C ARG A 146 4.34 0.44 -9.65
N PHE A 147 4.70 1.50 -8.95
CA PHE A 147 4.15 1.75 -7.63
C PHE A 147 2.99 2.76 -7.68
N PHE A 148 2.21 2.73 -6.62
CA PHE A 148 1.29 3.80 -6.24
C PHE A 148 1.75 4.30 -4.88
N ALA A 149 2.04 5.59 -4.79
CA ALA A 149 2.48 6.24 -3.55
C ALA A 149 1.42 7.26 -3.13
N ALA A 150 0.98 7.21 -1.88
CA ALA A 150 -0.02 8.12 -1.35
C ALA A 150 0.59 9.16 -0.44
N ARG A 151 0.27 10.42 -0.69
CA ARG A 151 0.52 11.52 0.24
C ARG A 151 -0.67 11.66 1.19
N GLU A 152 -0.38 11.72 2.49
CA GLU A 152 -1.39 11.63 3.57
C GLU A 152 -2.36 12.81 3.56
N LYS A 153 -1.88 14.01 3.89
CA LYS A 153 -2.69 15.20 4.20
C LYS A 153 -2.47 16.36 3.22
N ALA A 154 -3.15 17.49 3.49
CA ALA A 154 -3.04 18.76 2.76
C ALA A 154 -3.12 18.59 1.24
N SER A 155 -4.21 18.07 0.74
CA SER A 155 -4.44 17.55 -0.60
C SER A 155 -3.96 16.09 -0.74
N ALA A 156 -4.57 15.21 0.07
CA ALA A 156 -4.40 13.76 -0.06
C ALA A 156 -4.42 13.34 -1.54
N ALA A 157 -3.36 12.69 -2.00
CA ALA A 157 -3.15 12.42 -3.40
C ALA A 157 -2.43 11.09 -3.61
N ILE A 158 -2.75 10.41 -4.69
CA ILE A 158 -2.04 9.21 -5.11
C ILE A 158 -1.23 9.52 -6.37
N PHE A 159 -0.01 9.04 -6.39
CA PHE A 159 0.90 9.17 -7.52
C PHE A 159 1.19 7.78 -8.09
N LYS A 160 1.06 7.63 -9.41
CA LYS A 160 1.65 6.50 -10.13
C LYS A 160 3.12 6.75 -10.29
N VAL A 161 3.94 5.85 -9.77
CA VAL A 161 5.40 5.95 -9.83
C VAL A 161 5.93 4.90 -10.78
N LEU A 162 6.55 5.35 -11.85
CA LEU A 162 7.20 4.50 -12.85
C LEU A 162 8.70 4.47 -12.53
N PRO A 163 9.25 3.34 -12.07
CA PRO A 163 10.69 3.19 -11.90
C PRO A 163 11.41 3.41 -13.24
N PRO A 164 12.64 3.91 -13.20
CA PRO A 164 13.46 4.00 -14.42
C PRO A 164 13.79 2.60 -14.95
N PRO A 165 14.20 2.48 -16.22
CA PRO A 165 14.71 1.21 -16.72
C PRO A 165 15.89 0.70 -15.88
N PRO A 166 16.09 -0.63 -15.79
CA PRO A 166 17.23 -1.19 -15.08
C PRO A 166 18.56 -0.58 -15.60
N ASN A 167 19.47 -0.26 -14.68
CA ASN A 167 20.77 0.37 -14.94
C ASN A 167 20.70 1.78 -15.58
N SER A 168 19.56 2.44 -15.53
CA SER A 168 19.45 3.86 -15.90
C SER A 168 19.81 4.76 -14.71
N GLU A 169 20.42 5.90 -14.99
CA GLU A 169 20.62 7.00 -14.01
C GLU A 169 19.39 7.92 -13.91
N ASP A 170 18.34 7.65 -14.67
CA ASP A 170 17.11 8.42 -14.66
C ASP A 170 16.41 8.33 -13.31
N LYS A 171 15.62 9.35 -13.01
CA LYS A 171 14.76 9.34 -11.82
C LYS A 171 13.42 8.67 -12.12
N PRO A 172 12.77 8.09 -11.11
CA PRO A 172 11.40 7.61 -11.27
C PRO A 172 10.45 8.75 -11.67
N THR A 173 9.53 8.46 -12.58
CA THR A 173 8.50 9.42 -12.99
C THR A 173 7.30 9.29 -12.07
N SER A 174 6.87 10.39 -11.45
CA SER A 174 5.69 10.44 -10.58
C SER A 174 4.54 11.18 -11.27
N ILE A 175 3.44 10.50 -11.51
CA ILE A 175 2.26 11.04 -12.21
C ILE A 175 1.10 11.11 -11.22
N LEU A 176 0.58 12.31 -10.97
CA LEU A 176 -0.58 12.51 -10.11
C LEU A 176 -1.81 11.77 -10.67
N MET A 177 -2.45 10.97 -9.83
CA MET A 177 -3.69 10.30 -10.13
C MET A 177 -4.85 11.09 -9.52
N THR A 178 -5.78 11.52 -10.36
CA THR A 178 -6.99 12.18 -9.88
C THR A 178 -7.93 11.15 -9.25
N LEU A 179 -8.34 11.39 -8.00
CA LEU A 179 -9.36 10.59 -7.33
C LEU A 179 -10.72 11.25 -7.53
N ALA A 180 -11.64 10.53 -8.16
CA ALA A 180 -13.04 10.94 -8.28
C ALA A 180 -13.89 10.14 -7.26
N GLY A 181 -14.87 10.79 -6.63
CA GLY A 181 -15.67 10.13 -5.58
C GLY A 181 -15.17 10.46 -4.18
N ARG A 182 -15.03 11.69 -3.87
CA ARG A 182 -14.28 12.27 -2.76
C ARG A 182 -14.97 12.23 -1.40
N GLY A 183 -14.25 12.65 -0.41
CA GLY A 183 -14.63 12.73 0.99
C GLY A 183 -13.63 12.02 1.87
N LEU A 184 -12.44 11.65 1.30
CA LEU A 184 -11.30 11.20 2.09
C LEU A 184 -10.61 12.42 2.67
N LYS A 185 -10.43 12.41 3.99
CA LYS A 185 -9.73 13.46 4.74
C LYS A 185 -8.23 13.26 4.71
N ASP A 186 -7.79 12.02 4.58
CA ASP A 186 -6.42 11.56 4.53
C ASP A 186 -6.32 10.28 3.68
N ILE A 187 -5.09 9.81 3.45
CA ILE A 187 -4.80 8.47 2.91
C ILE A 187 -3.68 7.88 3.77
N SER A 188 -4.01 6.89 4.58
CA SER A 188 -3.11 6.22 5.53
C SER A 188 -2.67 4.83 5.08
N GLY A 189 -3.11 4.35 3.92
CA GLY A 189 -2.67 3.08 3.38
C GLY A 189 -3.18 2.83 1.97
N LEU A 190 -2.45 2.00 1.22
CA LEU A 190 -2.79 1.57 -0.12
C LEU A 190 -2.57 0.07 -0.29
N HIS A 191 -3.43 -0.55 -1.08
CA HIS A 191 -3.21 -1.88 -1.63
C HIS A 191 -3.66 -1.94 -3.08
N TYR A 192 -2.90 -2.62 -3.94
CA TYR A 192 -3.29 -2.88 -5.32
C TYR A 192 -3.63 -4.37 -5.46
N ASP A 193 -4.89 -4.65 -5.74
CA ASP A 193 -5.35 -6.00 -6.08
C ASP A 193 -5.08 -6.28 -7.57
N ALA A 194 -4.03 -7.06 -7.82
CA ALA A 194 -3.60 -7.39 -9.17
C ALA A 194 -4.63 -8.24 -9.93
N SER A 195 -5.50 -8.96 -9.22
CA SER A 195 -6.51 -9.83 -9.84
C SER A 195 -7.64 -9.02 -10.47
N SER A 196 -8.08 -7.95 -9.83
CA SER A 196 -9.14 -7.07 -10.31
C SER A 196 -8.64 -5.77 -10.93
N GLY A 197 -7.34 -5.45 -10.78
CA GLY A 197 -6.79 -4.15 -11.19
C GLY A 197 -7.30 -2.98 -10.36
N ARG A 198 -7.74 -3.24 -9.11
CA ARG A 198 -8.31 -2.25 -8.20
C ARG A 198 -7.29 -1.73 -7.21
N LEU A 199 -7.48 -0.48 -6.82
CA LEU A 199 -6.75 0.15 -5.75
C LEU A 199 -7.66 0.22 -4.52
N LEU A 200 -7.22 -0.33 -3.39
CA LEU A 200 -7.85 -0.17 -2.10
C LEU A 200 -7.15 0.95 -1.36
N ILE A 201 -7.91 1.93 -0.89
CA ILE A 201 -7.43 3.17 -0.29
C ILE A 201 -7.97 3.23 1.12
N LEU A 202 -7.08 3.16 2.11
CA LEU A 202 -7.42 3.32 3.51
C LEU A 202 -7.40 4.81 3.88
N SER A 203 -8.45 5.26 4.55
CA SER A 203 -8.51 6.58 5.18
C SER A 203 -8.84 6.41 6.66
N HIS A 204 -7.90 6.75 7.50
CA HIS A 204 -8.04 6.70 8.95
C HIS A 204 -9.04 7.75 9.45
N GLU A 205 -8.90 9.03 9.05
CA GLU A 205 -9.78 10.11 9.51
C GLU A 205 -11.22 10.00 8.95
N SER A 206 -11.38 9.35 7.80
CA SER A 206 -12.71 9.05 7.24
C SER A 206 -13.29 7.75 7.76
N ALA A 207 -12.47 6.94 8.45
CA ALA A 207 -12.79 5.59 8.93
C ALA A 207 -13.42 4.72 7.84
N CYS A 208 -12.71 4.53 6.72
CA CYS A 208 -13.18 3.71 5.61
C CYS A 208 -12.03 3.17 4.75
N VAL A 209 -12.33 2.11 4.01
CA VAL A 209 -11.56 1.64 2.85
C VAL A 209 -12.37 1.93 1.59
N VAL A 210 -11.75 2.52 0.59
CA VAL A 210 -12.37 2.82 -0.72
C VAL A 210 -11.76 1.95 -1.79
N GLU A 211 -12.58 1.30 -2.58
CA GLU A 211 -12.18 0.68 -3.84
C GLU A 211 -12.21 1.71 -4.96
N ALA A 212 -11.09 1.88 -5.66
CA ALA A 212 -11.02 2.72 -6.85
C ALA A 212 -10.51 1.94 -8.06
N ASN A 213 -10.98 2.27 -9.24
CA ASN A 213 -10.44 1.71 -10.47
C ASN A 213 -9.13 2.40 -10.91
N LYS A 214 -8.52 1.91 -11.98
CA LYS A 214 -7.27 2.47 -12.54
C LYS A 214 -7.34 3.94 -12.95
N TYR A 215 -8.52 4.52 -13.03
CA TYR A 215 -8.76 5.94 -13.31
C TYR A 215 -9.02 6.77 -12.05
N GLY A 216 -8.98 6.15 -10.86
CA GLY A 216 -9.27 6.81 -9.59
C GLY A 216 -10.76 7.03 -9.31
N ILE A 217 -11.63 6.32 -10.02
CA ILE A 217 -13.10 6.40 -9.80
C ILE A 217 -13.47 5.40 -8.71
N GLU A 218 -14.11 5.90 -7.65
CA GLU A 218 -14.64 5.06 -6.57
C GLU A 218 -15.70 4.09 -7.11
N LYS A 219 -15.62 2.83 -6.69
CA LYS A 219 -16.54 1.75 -7.06
C LYS A 219 -17.38 1.27 -5.89
N SER A 220 -16.75 1.08 -4.73
CA SER A 220 -17.39 0.67 -3.50
C SER A 220 -16.63 1.17 -2.29
N ARG A 221 -17.23 1.06 -1.10
CA ARG A 221 -16.63 1.56 0.14
C ARG A 221 -17.01 0.69 1.33
N LEU A 222 -16.01 0.27 2.12
CA LEU A 222 -16.18 -0.37 3.40
C LEU A 222 -16.11 0.68 4.52
N SER A 223 -17.13 0.74 5.38
CA SER A 223 -17.10 1.60 6.56
C SER A 223 -16.37 0.91 7.71
N LEU A 224 -15.43 1.61 8.33
CA LEU A 224 -14.73 1.19 9.55
C LEU A 224 -15.32 1.85 10.81
N LYS A 225 -16.50 2.46 10.71
CA LYS A 225 -17.22 3.08 11.82
C LYS A 225 -17.96 2.03 12.65
N GLY A 226 -18.01 2.26 13.96
CA GLY A 226 -18.80 1.41 14.87
C GLY A 226 -20.27 1.34 14.45
N GLY A 227 -20.89 0.16 14.63
CA GLY A 227 -22.25 -0.13 14.17
C GLY A 227 -22.37 -0.38 12.66
N ARG A 228 -21.26 -0.41 11.92
CA ARG A 228 -21.20 -0.71 10.49
C ARG A 228 -20.27 -1.90 10.24
N SER A 229 -20.49 -2.62 9.15
CA SER A 229 -19.63 -3.73 8.69
C SER A 229 -19.29 -4.76 9.79
N GLY A 230 -20.21 -4.99 10.74
CA GLY A 230 -20.00 -5.88 11.88
C GLY A 230 -19.11 -5.36 13.00
N LEU A 231 -18.61 -4.13 12.90
CA LEU A 231 -17.77 -3.51 13.92
C LEU A 231 -18.60 -3.01 15.10
N LYS A 232 -18.17 -3.32 16.34
CA LYS A 232 -18.79 -2.77 17.57
C LYS A 232 -18.34 -1.33 17.84
N GLN A 233 -17.11 -1.00 17.48
CA GLN A 233 -16.50 0.32 17.69
C GLN A 233 -15.83 0.79 16.41
N THR A 234 -15.67 2.10 16.22
CA THR A 234 -14.90 2.68 15.13
C THR A 234 -13.43 2.28 15.26
N VAL A 235 -12.83 1.84 14.16
CA VAL A 235 -11.39 1.61 14.10
C VAL A 235 -10.70 2.96 14.15
N LEU A 236 -9.91 3.18 15.18
CA LEU A 236 -9.11 4.40 15.38
C LEU A 236 -7.68 4.14 14.91
N LYS A 237 -7.07 5.13 14.25
CA LYS A 237 -5.71 5.05 13.70
C LYS A 237 -5.50 3.78 12.86
N ALA A 238 -6.34 3.62 11.84
CA ALA A 238 -6.15 2.58 10.84
C ALA A 238 -4.96 2.96 9.95
N GLU A 239 -3.89 2.19 10.05
CA GLU A 239 -2.65 2.34 9.29
C GLU A 239 -2.42 1.08 8.44
N GLY A 240 -1.76 1.19 7.26
CA GLY A 240 -1.39 -0.01 6.51
C GLY A 240 -1.47 0.05 5.02
#